data_129c6bb8459d65106a69e6e121893853
#
_entry.id   129c6bb8459d65106a69e6e121893853
#
_cell.length_a   1.000
_cell.length_b   1.000
_cell.length_c   1.000
_cell.angle_alpha   90.00
_cell.angle_beta   90.00
_cell.angle_gamma   90.00
#
_symmetry.space_group_name_H-M   'P 1'
#
loop_
_entity.id
_entity.type
_entity.pdbx_description
1 polymer ?
#
loop_
_entity_poly.entity_id
_entity_poly.type
_entity_poly.pdbx_seq_one_letter_code
_entity_poly.pdbx_strand_id
1 'polypeptide(L)'
;MNPYEDEDLNAIREGVRALCAEFDAAYWRTIDEQKGFPEAFVKALTDAGWLSAMIPAEYGGSGLGLAEASVILEEVNACGGNSGTVHGQMYNMFTLLRHGSEAQKSHYLPKLASGELRLQSMAVTEPSTGTDTTKIKTTAVKQGDKYIINGQKVWISRVQHSDLMI
;
A
#
# COMPACT_ATOMS: atom_id res chain seq x y z
N MET A 1 -1.71 -7.04 -26.67
CA MET A 1 -3.10 -6.76 -26.22
C MET A 1 -3.13 -5.30 -25.81
N ASN A 2 -4.07 -4.52 -26.30
CA ASN A 2 -4.21 -3.11 -25.91
C ASN A 2 -4.97 -3.09 -24.56
N PRO A 3 -4.38 -2.61 -23.45
CA PRO A 3 -5.02 -2.62 -22.14
C PRO A 3 -6.25 -1.70 -22.04
N TYR A 4 -6.49 -0.85 -23.04
CA TYR A 4 -7.68 0.00 -23.12
C TYR A 4 -8.88 -0.69 -23.81
N GLU A 5 -8.67 -1.88 -24.37
CA GLU A 5 -9.70 -2.70 -25.03
C GLU A 5 -10.12 -3.92 -24.17
N ASP A 6 -9.52 -4.08 -23.00
CA ASP A 6 -9.82 -5.16 -22.05
C ASP A 6 -11.05 -4.78 -21.21
N GLU A 7 -12.12 -5.55 -21.33
CA GLU A 7 -13.40 -5.28 -20.63
C GLU A 7 -13.25 -5.34 -19.11
N ASP A 8 -12.44 -6.27 -18.59
CA ASP A 8 -12.21 -6.42 -17.15
C ASP A 8 -11.42 -5.21 -16.59
N LEU A 9 -10.39 -4.75 -17.29
CA LEU A 9 -9.64 -3.55 -16.91
C LEU A 9 -10.51 -2.29 -17.01
N ASN A 10 -11.42 -2.23 -17.98
CA ASN A 10 -12.35 -1.09 -18.10
C ASN A 10 -13.37 -1.07 -16.96
N ALA A 11 -13.88 -2.23 -16.53
CA ALA A 11 -14.75 -2.31 -15.36
C ALA A 11 -14.05 -1.83 -14.07
N ILE A 12 -12.77 -2.17 -13.89
CA ILE A 12 -11.94 -1.65 -12.79
C ILE A 12 -11.82 -0.13 -12.89
N ARG A 13 -11.51 0.42 -14.08
CA ARG A 13 -11.42 1.88 -14.29
C ARG A 13 -12.69 2.59 -13.89
N GLU A 14 -13.83 2.11 -14.35
CA GLU A 14 -15.13 2.69 -14.04
C GLU A 14 -15.43 2.65 -12.54
N GLY A 15 -15.18 1.52 -11.87
CA GLY A 15 -15.41 1.37 -10.44
C GLY A 15 -14.53 2.29 -9.60
N VAL A 16 -13.23 2.37 -9.90
CA VAL A 16 -12.30 3.28 -9.19
C VAL A 16 -12.65 4.73 -9.45
N ARG A 17 -12.98 5.10 -10.70
CA ARG A 17 -13.38 6.46 -11.07
C ARG A 17 -14.65 6.90 -10.36
N ALA A 18 -15.65 6.02 -10.28
CA ALA A 18 -16.90 6.30 -9.58
C ALA A 18 -16.65 6.58 -8.09
N LEU A 19 -15.81 5.78 -7.42
CA LEU A 19 -15.44 6.01 -6.03
C LEU A 19 -14.66 7.33 -5.87
N CYS A 20 -13.68 7.59 -6.73
CA CYS A 20 -12.87 8.81 -6.66
C CYS A 20 -13.71 10.09 -6.86
N ALA A 21 -14.81 10.03 -7.61
CA ALA A 21 -15.70 11.15 -7.83
C ALA A 21 -16.41 11.65 -6.55
N GLU A 22 -16.43 10.85 -5.49
CA GLU A 22 -16.95 11.23 -4.17
C GLU A 22 -16.00 12.19 -3.42
N PHE A 23 -14.76 12.30 -3.87
CA PHE A 23 -13.69 13.08 -3.24
C PHE A 23 -13.25 14.22 -4.16
N ASP A 24 -13.91 15.35 -4.04
CA ASP A 24 -13.69 16.50 -4.91
C ASP A 24 -12.39 17.27 -4.61
N ALA A 25 -12.10 18.27 -5.43
CA ALA A 25 -10.93 19.12 -5.25
C ALA A 25 -10.95 19.91 -3.92
N ALA A 26 -12.10 20.14 -3.32
CA ALA A 26 -12.18 20.80 -2.01
C ALA A 26 -11.72 19.86 -0.89
N TYR A 27 -12.11 18.60 -0.96
CA TYR A 27 -11.61 17.56 -0.04
C TYR A 27 -10.09 17.49 -0.07
N TRP A 28 -9.47 17.38 -1.26
CA TRP A 28 -8.03 17.28 -1.39
C TRP A 28 -7.28 18.50 -0.91
N ARG A 29 -7.79 19.72 -1.21
CA ARG A 29 -7.21 20.95 -0.66
C ARG A 29 -7.23 21.00 0.85
N THR A 30 -8.34 20.59 1.46
CA THR A 30 -8.48 20.56 2.93
C THR A 30 -7.46 19.62 3.56
N ILE A 31 -7.28 18.41 3.00
CA ILE A 31 -6.28 17.46 3.48
C ILE A 31 -4.86 18.03 3.35
N ASP A 32 -4.54 18.66 2.23
CA ASP A 32 -3.22 19.25 1.98
C ASP A 32 -2.92 20.40 2.94
N GLU A 33 -3.85 21.34 3.11
CA GLU A 33 -3.73 22.48 4.05
C GLU A 33 -3.51 22.00 5.49
N GLN A 34 -4.16 20.93 5.90
CA GLN A 34 -4.01 20.33 7.21
C GLN A 34 -2.75 19.45 7.34
N LYS A 35 -2.03 19.21 6.24
CA LYS A 35 -0.96 18.20 6.16
C LYS A 35 -1.44 16.85 6.67
N GLY A 36 -2.70 16.53 6.39
CA GLY A 36 -3.42 15.39 6.92
C GLY A 36 -3.22 14.11 6.09
N PHE A 37 -3.70 13.01 6.65
CA PHE A 37 -3.84 11.75 5.92
C PHE A 37 -5.29 11.63 5.44
N PRO A 38 -5.56 11.19 4.20
CA PRO A 38 -6.91 11.12 3.64
C PRO A 38 -7.66 9.87 4.14
N GLU A 39 -8.01 9.85 5.42
CA GLU A 39 -8.63 8.70 6.11
C GLU A 39 -9.91 8.22 5.42
N ALA A 40 -10.81 9.16 5.07
CA ALA A 40 -12.08 8.81 4.43
C ALA A 40 -11.87 8.16 3.05
N PHE A 41 -10.94 8.70 2.27
CA PHE A 41 -10.59 8.14 0.96
C PHE A 41 -9.97 6.74 1.07
N VAL A 42 -9.01 6.57 1.98
CA VAL A 42 -8.36 5.26 2.21
C VAL A 42 -9.38 4.25 2.71
N LYS A 43 -10.29 4.67 3.60
CA LYS A 43 -11.37 3.80 4.07
C LYS A 43 -12.31 3.38 2.94
N ALA A 44 -12.73 4.32 2.09
CA ALA A 44 -13.60 4.02 0.96
C ALA A 44 -12.95 3.02 -0.02
N LEU A 45 -11.66 3.21 -0.33
CA LEU A 45 -10.90 2.26 -1.15
C LEU A 45 -10.75 0.89 -0.50
N THR A 46 -10.58 0.83 0.82
CA THR A 46 -10.53 -0.42 1.58
C THR A 46 -11.86 -1.15 1.55
N ASP A 47 -12.95 -0.46 1.86
CA ASP A 47 -14.31 -1.01 1.89
C ASP A 47 -14.74 -1.54 0.52
N ALA A 48 -14.31 -0.87 -0.55
CA ALA A 48 -14.54 -1.31 -1.93
C ALA A 48 -13.58 -2.42 -2.42
N GLY A 49 -12.62 -2.84 -1.60
CA GLY A 49 -11.66 -3.90 -1.92
C GLY A 49 -10.48 -3.50 -2.80
N TRP A 50 -10.38 -2.23 -3.22
CA TRP A 50 -9.31 -1.78 -4.12
C TRP A 50 -7.92 -1.86 -3.49
N LEU A 51 -7.79 -1.67 -2.17
CA LEU A 51 -6.51 -1.82 -1.47
C LEU A 51 -6.11 -3.27 -1.23
N SER A 52 -7.04 -4.21 -1.31
CA SER A 52 -6.81 -5.65 -1.18
C SER A 52 -6.83 -6.38 -2.52
N ALA A 53 -6.90 -5.67 -3.64
CA ALA A 53 -7.05 -6.23 -4.98
C ALA A 53 -6.03 -7.35 -5.29
N MET A 54 -4.78 -7.19 -4.88
CA MET A 54 -3.69 -8.16 -5.10
C MET A 54 -3.63 -9.28 -4.05
N ILE A 55 -4.35 -9.17 -2.94
CA ILE A 55 -4.40 -10.23 -1.92
C ILE A 55 -5.18 -11.41 -2.47
N PRO A 56 -4.67 -12.67 -2.35
CA PRO A 56 -5.42 -13.85 -2.74
C PRO A 56 -6.78 -13.95 -2.04
N ALA A 57 -7.75 -14.57 -2.73
CA ALA A 57 -9.11 -14.71 -2.22
C ALA A 57 -9.19 -15.46 -0.88
N GLU A 58 -8.28 -16.42 -0.66
CA GLU A 58 -8.16 -17.17 0.61
C GLU A 58 -7.82 -16.28 1.81
N TYR A 59 -7.27 -15.07 1.58
CA TYR A 59 -6.98 -14.08 2.61
C TYR A 59 -7.90 -12.85 2.54
N GLY A 60 -9.00 -12.94 1.78
CA GLY A 60 -10.02 -11.90 1.72
C GLY A 60 -9.81 -10.81 0.67
N GLY A 61 -8.89 -11.01 -0.28
CA GLY A 61 -8.69 -10.12 -1.43
C GLY A 61 -9.34 -10.65 -2.71
N SER A 62 -8.99 -10.04 -3.84
CA SER A 62 -9.51 -10.41 -5.17
C SER A 62 -8.53 -11.23 -6.00
N GLY A 63 -7.28 -11.38 -5.59
CA GLY A 63 -6.25 -12.14 -6.29
C GLY A 63 -5.85 -11.57 -7.66
N LEU A 64 -6.06 -10.27 -7.86
CA LEU A 64 -5.74 -9.58 -9.11
C LEU A 64 -4.23 -9.41 -9.28
N GLY A 65 -3.79 -9.20 -10.53
CA GLY A 65 -2.40 -9.04 -10.89
C GLY A 65 -1.92 -7.59 -10.93
N LEU A 66 -0.71 -7.42 -11.46
CA LEU A 66 -0.06 -6.10 -11.58
C LEU A 66 -0.74 -5.20 -12.62
N ALA A 67 -1.37 -5.77 -13.66
CA ALA A 67 -2.08 -4.99 -14.67
C ALA A 67 -3.27 -4.26 -14.05
N GLU A 68 -4.07 -4.97 -13.28
CA GLU A 68 -5.23 -4.44 -12.57
C GLU A 68 -4.81 -3.44 -11.49
N ALA A 69 -3.77 -3.76 -10.71
CA ALA A 69 -3.21 -2.83 -9.73
C ALA A 69 -2.71 -1.53 -10.36
N SER A 70 -2.10 -1.61 -11.56
CA SER A 70 -1.66 -0.43 -12.32
C SER A 70 -2.82 0.44 -12.76
N VAL A 71 -3.92 -0.19 -13.22
CA VAL A 71 -5.14 0.52 -13.62
C VAL A 71 -5.79 1.24 -12.42
N ILE A 72 -5.85 0.59 -11.25
CA ILE A 72 -6.35 1.23 -10.02
C ILE A 72 -5.53 2.49 -9.71
N LEU A 73 -4.19 2.40 -9.75
CA LEU A 73 -3.30 3.53 -9.49
C LEU A 73 -3.44 4.63 -10.54
N GLU A 74 -3.57 4.27 -11.82
CA GLU A 74 -3.78 5.20 -12.93
C GLU A 74 -5.03 6.04 -12.70
N GLU A 75 -6.17 5.39 -12.39
CA GLU A 75 -7.43 6.08 -12.19
C GLU A 75 -7.43 6.97 -10.93
N VAL A 76 -6.83 6.51 -9.83
CA VAL A 76 -6.66 7.35 -8.63
C VAL A 76 -5.85 8.60 -8.94
N ASN A 77 -4.76 8.49 -9.72
CA ASN A 77 -3.99 9.65 -10.15
C ASN A 77 -4.78 10.55 -11.10
N ALA A 78 -5.48 9.98 -12.08
CA ALA A 78 -6.27 10.71 -13.07
C ALA A 78 -7.38 11.56 -12.40
N CYS A 79 -7.96 11.07 -11.31
CA CYS A 79 -8.95 11.77 -10.53
C CYS A 79 -8.37 12.82 -9.55
N GLY A 80 -7.05 12.98 -9.50
CA GLY A 80 -6.37 13.89 -8.56
C GLY A 80 -6.24 13.36 -7.14
N GLY A 81 -6.49 12.08 -6.92
CA GLY A 81 -6.38 11.44 -5.62
C GLY A 81 -4.92 11.22 -5.18
N ASN A 82 -4.73 11.02 -3.88
CA ASN A 82 -3.41 10.70 -3.32
C ASN A 82 -3.07 9.22 -3.54
N SER A 83 -2.53 8.91 -4.71
CA SER A 83 -2.12 7.55 -5.08
C SER A 83 -1.00 6.98 -4.19
N GLY A 84 -0.25 7.82 -3.49
CA GLY A 84 0.78 7.38 -2.55
C GLY A 84 0.24 6.50 -1.42
N THR A 85 -1.00 6.71 -1.00
CA THR A 85 -1.68 5.89 0.02
C THR A 85 -2.09 4.52 -0.51
N VAL A 86 -2.37 4.42 -1.79
CA VAL A 86 -2.72 3.17 -2.49
C VAL A 86 -1.45 2.38 -2.83
N HIS A 87 -0.54 3.01 -3.55
CA HIS A 87 0.74 2.41 -3.95
C HIS A 87 1.55 1.92 -2.74
N GLY A 88 1.58 2.71 -1.65
CA GLY A 88 2.28 2.35 -0.43
C GLY A 88 1.82 1.00 0.14
N GLN A 89 0.54 0.74 0.16
CA GLN A 89 0.02 -0.56 0.61
C GLN A 89 0.32 -1.68 -0.38
N MET A 90 0.15 -1.42 -1.68
CA MET A 90 0.34 -2.44 -2.72
C MET A 90 1.75 -3.01 -2.74
N TYR A 91 2.79 -2.17 -2.78
CA TYR A 91 4.15 -2.69 -2.85
C TYR A 91 4.64 -3.34 -1.55
N ASN A 92 4.22 -2.82 -0.40
CA ASN A 92 4.55 -3.43 0.90
C ASN A 92 3.86 -4.79 1.06
N MET A 93 2.58 -4.85 0.76
CA MET A 93 1.81 -6.09 0.77
C MET A 93 2.37 -7.13 -0.20
N PHE A 94 2.79 -6.69 -1.40
CA PHE A 94 3.42 -7.59 -2.37
C PHE A 94 4.72 -8.20 -1.85
N THR A 95 5.48 -7.44 -1.04
CA THR A 95 6.66 -7.97 -0.35
C THR A 95 6.27 -9.10 0.62
N LEU A 96 5.23 -8.91 1.39
CA LEU A 96 4.70 -9.93 2.30
C LEU A 96 4.18 -11.17 1.54
N LEU A 97 3.44 -10.97 0.44
CA LEU A 97 2.94 -12.04 -0.42
C LEU A 97 4.10 -12.88 -0.99
N ARG A 98 5.17 -12.23 -1.42
CA ARG A 98 6.30 -12.90 -2.09
C ARG A 98 7.28 -13.55 -1.13
N HIS A 99 7.51 -12.96 0.03
CA HIS A 99 8.61 -13.33 0.93
C HIS A 99 8.16 -13.71 2.34
N GLY A 100 6.91 -13.45 2.71
CA GLY A 100 6.37 -13.84 4.01
C GLY A 100 6.24 -15.35 4.17
N SER A 101 6.44 -15.86 5.39
CA SER A 101 6.08 -17.24 5.72
C SER A 101 4.57 -17.42 5.68
N GLU A 102 4.09 -18.66 5.55
CA GLU A 102 2.64 -18.94 5.56
C GLU A 102 1.98 -18.46 6.86
N ALA A 103 2.67 -18.57 8.00
CA ALA A 103 2.19 -18.03 9.26
C ALA A 103 2.04 -16.50 9.24
N GLN A 104 2.99 -15.78 8.63
CA GLN A 104 2.90 -14.33 8.45
C GLN A 104 1.77 -13.95 7.51
N LYS A 105 1.64 -14.62 6.37
CA LYS A 105 0.57 -14.38 5.39
C LYS A 105 -0.80 -14.59 6.03
N SER A 106 -1.03 -15.74 6.67
CA SER A 106 -2.30 -16.08 7.32
C SER A 106 -2.64 -15.13 8.47
N HIS A 107 -1.64 -14.57 9.15
CA HIS A 107 -1.87 -13.63 10.25
C HIS A 107 -2.15 -12.21 9.78
N TYR A 108 -1.40 -11.71 8.79
CA TYR A 108 -1.45 -10.30 8.41
C TYR A 108 -2.35 -9.99 7.21
N LEU A 109 -2.40 -10.86 6.18
CA LEU A 109 -3.11 -10.54 4.94
C LEU A 109 -4.63 -10.33 5.15
N PRO A 110 -5.35 -11.14 5.96
CA PRO A 110 -6.78 -10.88 6.21
C PRO A 110 -7.02 -9.54 6.90
N LYS A 111 -6.13 -9.14 7.81
CA LYS A 111 -6.22 -7.87 8.52
C LYS A 111 -5.90 -6.67 7.63
N LEU A 112 -4.99 -6.84 6.69
CA LEU A 112 -4.71 -5.83 5.66
C LEU A 112 -5.86 -5.72 4.66
N ALA A 113 -6.49 -6.84 4.29
CA ALA A 113 -7.63 -6.85 3.41
C ALA A 113 -8.86 -6.15 4.01
N SER A 114 -9.12 -6.38 5.30
CA SER A 114 -10.23 -5.75 6.04
C SER A 114 -9.97 -4.30 6.46
N GLY A 115 -8.72 -3.82 6.38
CA GLY A 115 -8.32 -2.52 6.90
C GLY A 115 -8.15 -2.46 8.42
N GLU A 116 -8.18 -3.60 9.13
CA GLU A 116 -7.84 -3.68 10.57
C GLU A 116 -6.39 -3.25 10.81
N LEU A 117 -5.48 -3.60 9.90
CA LEU A 117 -4.09 -3.18 9.90
C LEU A 117 -3.74 -2.43 8.60
N ARG A 118 -2.84 -1.47 8.75
CA ARG A 118 -2.33 -0.66 7.65
C ARG A 118 -0.83 -0.90 7.47
N LEU A 119 -0.42 -1.28 6.26
CA LEU A 119 0.98 -1.54 5.90
C LEU A 119 1.38 -0.60 4.75
N GLN A 120 1.73 0.64 5.07
CA GLN A 120 2.03 1.67 4.07
C GLN A 120 3.46 2.21 4.14
N SER A 121 4.29 1.68 5.05
CA SER A 121 5.66 2.15 5.26
C SER A 121 6.69 1.09 4.91
N MET A 122 7.72 1.51 4.15
CA MET A 122 8.88 0.68 3.84
C MET A 122 10.15 1.40 4.29
N ALA A 123 10.87 0.83 5.25
CA ALA A 123 12.04 1.42 5.87
C ALA A 123 13.33 0.94 5.21
N VAL A 124 13.67 1.55 4.08
CA VAL A 124 14.88 1.22 3.31
C VAL A 124 15.98 2.26 3.53
N THR A 125 15.69 3.53 3.25
CA THR A 125 16.68 4.61 3.25
C THR A 125 17.30 4.87 4.62
N GLU A 126 18.62 5.07 4.64
CA GLU A 126 19.40 5.39 5.82
C GLU A 126 20.16 6.73 5.61
N PRO A 127 20.66 7.39 6.67
CA PRO A 127 21.44 8.60 6.53
C PRO A 127 22.66 8.47 5.61
N SER A 128 23.19 7.25 5.49
CA SER A 128 24.39 6.93 4.70
C SER A 128 24.10 6.38 3.31
N THR A 129 22.86 5.99 3.01
CA THR A 129 22.51 5.36 1.72
C THR A 129 21.04 5.46 1.38
N GLY A 130 20.74 5.66 0.12
CA GLY A 130 19.38 5.64 -0.45
C GLY A 130 19.34 4.74 -1.68
N THR A 131 19.89 5.17 -2.79
CA THR A 131 19.85 4.44 -4.07
C THR A 131 20.60 3.10 -4.01
N ASP A 132 21.78 3.10 -3.39
CA ASP A 132 22.58 1.88 -3.25
C ASP A 132 22.20 1.11 -1.96
N THR A 133 21.12 0.34 -2.04
CA THR A 133 20.60 -0.44 -0.91
C THR A 133 21.54 -1.55 -0.43
N THR A 134 22.60 -1.87 -1.20
CA THR A 134 23.62 -2.83 -0.75
C THR A 134 24.49 -2.29 0.39
N LYS A 135 24.43 -0.98 0.64
CA LYS A 135 25.17 -0.28 1.71
C LYS A 135 24.36 -0.03 2.98
N ILE A 136 23.20 -0.63 3.12
CA ILE A 136 22.39 -0.57 4.35
C ILE A 136 23.21 -1.10 5.52
N LYS A 137 23.20 -0.34 6.63
CA LYS A 137 23.95 -0.65 7.86
C LYS A 137 23.08 -1.11 9.02
N THR A 138 21.76 -0.93 8.94
CA THR A 138 20.85 -1.45 9.96
C THR A 138 21.02 -2.97 10.07
N THR A 139 21.19 -3.44 11.28
CA THR A 139 21.39 -4.86 11.59
C THR A 139 20.31 -5.38 12.53
N ALA A 140 19.99 -6.65 12.38
CA ALA A 140 19.14 -7.40 13.30
C ALA A 140 19.88 -8.69 13.72
N VAL A 141 20.41 -8.72 14.93
CA VAL A 141 21.21 -9.84 15.46
C VAL A 141 20.34 -10.67 16.39
N LYS A 142 20.20 -11.97 16.07
CA LYS A 142 19.44 -12.90 16.91
C LYS A 142 20.18 -13.22 18.20
N GLN A 143 19.50 -13.02 19.33
CA GLN A 143 20.00 -13.36 20.67
C GLN A 143 18.91 -14.13 21.43
N GLY A 144 19.05 -15.44 21.51
CA GLY A 144 18.04 -16.31 22.08
C GLY A 144 16.73 -16.29 21.29
N ASP A 145 15.64 -15.88 21.90
CA ASP A 145 14.29 -15.75 21.33
C ASP A 145 13.99 -14.36 20.75
N LYS A 146 14.95 -13.42 20.80
CA LYS A 146 14.78 -12.03 20.37
C LYS A 146 15.78 -11.64 19.28
N TYR A 147 15.45 -10.53 18.58
CA TYR A 147 16.37 -9.82 17.70
C TYR A 147 16.76 -8.48 18.33
N ILE A 148 18.04 -8.19 18.38
CA ILE A 148 18.55 -6.85 18.73
C ILE A 148 18.76 -6.09 17.43
N ILE A 149 17.99 -5.03 17.26
CA ILE A 149 18.00 -4.19 16.05
C ILE A 149 18.78 -2.91 16.35
N ASN A 150 19.78 -2.61 15.51
CA ASN A 150 20.56 -1.38 15.56
C ASN A 150 20.59 -0.74 14.18
N GLY A 151 20.18 0.52 14.11
CA GLY A 151 20.17 1.28 12.86
C GLY A 151 19.34 2.54 12.95
N GLN A 152 19.32 3.29 11.84
CA GLN A 152 18.50 4.50 11.70
C GLN A 152 17.95 4.53 10.26
N LYS A 153 16.65 4.74 10.14
CA LYS A 153 15.98 4.96 8.87
C LYS A 153 15.53 6.41 8.77
N VAL A 154 15.58 6.98 7.55
CA VAL A 154 15.19 8.38 7.29
C VAL A 154 14.27 8.46 6.08
N TRP A 155 13.46 9.51 6.02
CA TRP A 155 12.55 9.81 4.91
C TRP A 155 11.49 8.73 4.66
N ILE A 156 11.10 8.02 5.72
CA ILE A 156 10.12 6.94 5.59
C ILE A 156 8.72 7.53 5.54
N SER A 157 8.07 7.36 4.39
CA SER A 157 6.72 7.88 4.18
C SER A 157 5.68 7.14 5.05
N ARG A 158 4.71 7.90 5.55
CA ARG A 158 3.52 7.39 6.24
C ARG A 158 3.76 6.53 7.49
N VAL A 159 4.93 6.64 8.14
CA VAL A 159 5.25 5.90 9.38
C VAL A 159 4.16 6.09 10.44
N GLN A 160 3.69 7.33 10.63
CA GLN A 160 2.67 7.65 11.63
C GLN A 160 1.26 7.17 11.28
N HIS A 161 1.06 6.64 10.07
CA HIS A 161 -0.21 6.15 9.56
C HIS A 161 -0.17 4.67 9.21
N SER A 162 0.86 3.96 9.65
CA SER A 162 1.06 2.53 9.42
C SER A 162 1.15 1.78 10.75
N ASP A 163 0.43 0.69 10.86
CA ASP A 163 0.53 -0.23 12.01
C ASP A 163 1.76 -1.13 11.89
N LEU A 164 2.15 -1.39 10.64
CA LEU A 164 3.28 -2.24 10.28
C LEU A 164 4.21 -1.51 9.32
N MET A 165 5.50 -1.89 9.37
CA MET A 165 6.54 -1.37 8.49
C MET A 165 7.45 -2.51 8.02
N ILE A 166 7.80 -2.54 6.75
CA ILE A 166 8.79 -3.44 6.16
C ILE A 166 10.16 -2.79 6.11
#